data_e28b68a1db6e93753c99eec9acc12e76
#
_entry.id   e28b68a1db6e93753c99eec9acc12e76
#
_cell.length_a   1.000
_cell.length_b   1.000
_cell.length_c   1.000
_cell.angle_alpha   90.00
_cell.angle_beta   90.00
_cell.angle_gamma   90.00
#
_symmetry.space_group_name_H-M   'P 1'
#
loop_
_entity.id
_entity.type
_entity.pdbx_description
1 polymer ?
#
loop_
_entity_poly.entity_id
_entity_poly.type
_entity_poly.pdbx_seq_one_letter_code
_entity_poly.pdbx_strand_id
1 'polypeptide(L)'
;MVDSSPILVSACLLGVSCRYDGTGQADERIVAIAKSRHLIPVCPEQLGGLATPRPSAERSGTRVLTRDDRDVTAPFQRGAEETLRLARLFSCRIAILKANSPSCGSGQIYDGCFCGRLVPGDGLTAALLKQDGLTVLSEKDDLSSLL
;
A
#
# COMPACT_ATOMS: atom_id res chain seq x y z
N MET A 1 16.60 23.06 4.23
CA MET A 1 16.28 22.15 5.34
C MET A 1 15.91 20.78 4.79
N VAL A 2 16.46 19.74 5.38
CA VAL A 2 16.08 18.37 5.03
C VAL A 2 14.76 18.05 5.72
N ASP A 3 13.79 17.55 4.97
CA ASP A 3 12.53 17.07 5.52
C ASP A 3 12.81 15.78 6.31
N SER A 4 12.61 15.83 7.62
CA SER A 4 12.80 14.68 8.51
C SER A 4 11.50 13.97 8.87
N SER A 5 10.40 14.31 8.20
CA SER A 5 9.11 13.64 8.44
C SER A 5 9.22 12.14 8.19
N PRO A 6 8.58 11.30 9.01
CA PRO A 6 8.52 9.88 8.74
C PRO A 6 7.86 9.59 7.39
N ILE A 7 8.26 8.49 6.77
CA ILE A 7 7.70 8.01 5.51
C ILE A 7 6.88 6.77 5.82
N LEU A 8 5.63 6.77 5.40
CA LEU A 8 4.77 5.60 5.47
C LEU A 8 5.21 4.60 4.38
N VAL A 9 5.30 3.31 4.71
CA VAL A 9 5.78 2.32 3.74
C VAL A 9 4.96 1.03 3.84
N SER A 10 4.63 0.44 2.70
CA SER A 10 4.07 -0.91 2.69
C SER A 10 5.06 -1.88 3.33
N ALA A 11 4.65 -2.54 4.42
CA ALA A 11 5.54 -3.39 5.21
C ALA A 11 6.16 -4.52 4.39
N CYS A 12 5.45 -5.03 3.38
CA CYS A 12 5.98 -6.09 2.50
C CYS A 12 7.23 -5.63 1.73
N LEU A 13 7.37 -4.34 1.46
CA LEU A 13 8.55 -3.80 0.76
C LEU A 13 9.80 -3.76 1.66
N LEU A 14 9.63 -3.98 2.96
CA LEU A 14 10.73 -4.16 3.91
C LEU A 14 11.01 -5.63 4.19
N GLY A 15 10.28 -6.55 3.56
CA GLY A 15 10.43 -7.98 3.74
C GLY A 15 9.46 -8.62 4.74
N VAL A 16 8.55 -7.83 5.32
CA VAL A 16 7.54 -8.37 6.25
C VAL A 16 6.60 -9.31 5.49
N SER A 17 6.37 -10.50 6.04
CA SER A 17 5.57 -11.55 5.40
C SER A 17 4.07 -11.28 5.56
N CYS A 18 3.60 -10.17 5.01
CA CYS A 18 2.23 -9.71 5.17
C CYS A 18 1.42 -9.67 3.87
N ARG A 19 2.02 -10.10 2.75
CA ARG A 19 1.28 -10.19 1.49
C ARG A 19 0.23 -11.30 1.57
N TYR A 20 -0.75 -11.25 0.65
CA TYR A 20 -1.86 -12.21 0.65
C TYR A 20 -1.40 -13.68 0.69
N ASP A 21 -0.25 -13.99 0.08
CA ASP A 21 0.30 -15.35 0.02
C ASP A 21 1.21 -15.67 1.21
N GLY A 22 1.32 -14.78 2.20
CA GLY A 22 2.17 -14.98 3.36
C GLY A 22 3.64 -14.70 3.12
N THR A 23 3.98 -14.03 2.01
CA THR A 23 5.36 -13.66 1.70
C THR A 23 5.59 -12.16 1.89
N GLY A 24 6.85 -11.75 1.93
CA GLY A 24 7.28 -10.38 1.79
C GLY A 24 7.90 -10.17 0.41
N GLN A 25 8.27 -8.94 0.13
CA GLN A 25 8.97 -8.60 -1.12
C GLN A 25 9.92 -7.43 -0.83
N ALA A 26 10.99 -7.70 -0.10
CA ALA A 26 11.96 -6.67 0.27
C ALA A 26 12.55 -6.02 -0.98
N ASP A 27 12.56 -4.70 -0.99
CA ASP A 27 13.23 -3.89 -2.00
C ASP A 27 14.45 -3.25 -1.34
N GLU A 28 15.64 -3.56 -1.85
CA GLU A 28 16.90 -3.13 -1.22
C GLU A 28 17.04 -1.61 -1.14
N ARG A 29 16.51 -0.86 -2.11
CA ARG A 29 16.53 0.61 -2.09
C ARG A 29 15.68 1.15 -0.95
N ILE A 30 14.53 0.55 -0.71
CA ILE A 30 13.61 0.97 0.34
C ILE A 30 14.18 0.60 1.71
N VAL A 31 14.75 -0.61 1.84
CA VAL A 31 15.44 -1.01 3.07
C VAL A 31 16.59 -0.04 3.39
N ALA A 32 17.30 0.42 2.35
CA ALA A 32 18.39 1.38 2.54
C ALA A 32 17.88 2.74 3.06
N ILE A 33 16.68 3.16 2.68
CA ILE A 33 16.08 4.41 3.18
C ILE A 33 15.91 4.36 4.71
N ALA A 34 15.63 3.18 5.27
CA ALA A 34 15.47 3.01 6.71
C ALA A 34 16.72 3.37 7.52
N LYS A 35 17.88 3.39 6.88
CA LYS A 35 19.15 3.75 7.57
C LYS A 35 19.23 5.24 7.86
N SER A 36 18.56 6.09 7.09
CA SER A 36 18.64 7.54 7.19
C SER A 36 17.31 8.22 7.48
N ARG A 37 16.20 7.53 7.30
CA ARG A 37 14.85 8.08 7.48
C ARG A 37 14.02 7.14 8.36
N HIS A 38 13.09 7.73 9.11
CA HIS A 38 12.14 6.95 9.88
C HIS A 38 11.04 6.44 8.94
N LEU A 39 10.90 5.13 8.87
CA LEU A 39 9.84 4.49 8.10
C LEU A 39 8.77 3.95 9.04
N ILE A 40 7.52 4.19 8.71
CA ILE A 40 6.35 3.66 9.42
C ILE A 40 5.79 2.51 8.58
N PRO A 41 6.08 1.26 8.92
CA PRO A 41 5.60 0.13 8.12
C PRO A 41 4.14 -0.15 8.39
N VAL A 42 3.37 -0.35 7.34
CA VAL A 42 1.95 -0.68 7.43
C VAL A 42 1.61 -1.77 6.41
N CYS A 43 0.62 -2.59 6.75
CA CYS A 43 -0.08 -3.43 5.79
C CYS A 43 -1.57 -3.07 5.91
N PRO A 44 -2.09 -2.26 4.99
CA PRO A 44 -3.48 -1.82 5.11
C PRO A 44 -4.48 -2.97 5.15
N GLU A 45 -4.20 -4.07 4.45
CA GLU A 45 -5.09 -5.23 4.46
C GLU A 45 -5.14 -5.88 5.83
N GLN A 46 -3.99 -6.04 6.52
CA GLN A 46 -3.97 -6.54 7.91
C GLN A 46 -4.61 -5.54 8.86
N LEU A 47 -4.38 -4.24 8.69
CA LEU A 47 -5.02 -3.22 9.51
C LEU A 47 -6.55 -3.23 9.37
N GLY A 48 -7.04 -3.64 8.21
CA GLY A 48 -8.46 -3.82 7.96
C GLY A 48 -9.05 -5.10 8.56
N GLY A 49 -8.22 -5.96 9.15
CA GLY A 49 -8.66 -7.18 9.81
C GLY A 49 -8.56 -8.43 8.95
N LEU A 50 -7.90 -8.38 7.80
CA LEU A 50 -7.72 -9.56 6.96
C LEU A 50 -6.58 -10.44 7.47
N ALA A 51 -6.78 -11.75 7.42
CA ALA A 51 -5.78 -12.73 7.82
C ALA A 51 -4.63 -12.81 6.80
N THR A 52 -3.51 -13.36 7.24
CA THR A 52 -2.38 -13.72 6.36
C THR A 52 -2.04 -15.20 6.60
N PRO A 53 -2.06 -16.08 5.59
CA PRO A 53 -2.44 -15.82 4.20
C PRO A 53 -3.94 -15.58 4.02
N ARG A 54 -4.30 -15.07 2.85
CA ARG A 54 -5.68 -14.78 2.48
C ARG A 54 -5.83 -14.90 0.97
N PRO A 55 -7.05 -15.09 0.45
CA PRO A 55 -7.27 -15.08 -0.99
C PRO A 55 -6.85 -13.73 -1.59
N SER A 56 -6.28 -13.77 -2.81
CA SER A 56 -5.98 -12.55 -3.53
C SER A 56 -7.27 -11.80 -3.86
N ALA A 57 -7.18 -10.47 -3.92
CA ALA A 57 -8.31 -9.61 -4.21
C ALA A 57 -7.95 -8.61 -5.29
N GLU A 58 -8.96 -8.16 -6.04
CA GLU A 58 -8.81 -7.10 -7.03
C GLU A 58 -9.97 -6.13 -6.93
N ARG A 59 -9.70 -4.89 -7.29
CA ARG A 59 -10.72 -3.85 -7.30
C ARG A 59 -11.55 -3.95 -8.57
N SER A 60 -12.89 -3.97 -8.41
CA SER A 60 -13.84 -3.93 -9.51
C SER A 60 -14.78 -2.74 -9.28
N GLY A 61 -14.50 -1.62 -9.96
CA GLY A 61 -15.19 -0.36 -9.70
C GLY A 61 -14.97 0.11 -8.26
N THR A 62 -16.05 0.29 -7.51
CA THR A 62 -15.99 0.72 -6.10
C THR A 62 -15.86 -0.45 -5.11
N ARG A 63 -15.89 -1.68 -5.61
CA ARG A 63 -15.86 -2.89 -4.79
C ARG A 63 -14.49 -3.56 -4.88
N VAL A 64 -14.13 -4.29 -3.83
CA VAL A 64 -12.96 -5.17 -3.81
C VAL A 64 -13.47 -6.60 -3.60
N LEU A 65 -13.14 -7.48 -4.54
CA LEU A 65 -13.63 -8.86 -4.54
C LEU A 65 -12.43 -9.81 -4.48
N THR A 66 -12.56 -10.90 -3.73
CA THR A 66 -11.56 -11.96 -3.72
C THR A 66 -11.69 -12.84 -4.96
N ARG A 67 -10.65 -13.63 -5.22
CA ARG A 67 -10.66 -14.60 -6.33
C ARG A 67 -11.80 -15.61 -6.17
N ASP A 68 -12.19 -15.94 -4.93
CA ASP A 68 -13.34 -16.82 -4.65
C ASP A 68 -14.65 -16.04 -4.47
N ASP A 69 -14.72 -14.83 -5.02
CA ASP A 69 -15.91 -14.00 -5.20
C ASP A 69 -16.55 -13.50 -3.89
N ARG A 70 -15.75 -13.30 -2.84
CA ARG A 70 -16.20 -12.67 -1.61
C ARG A 70 -15.94 -11.17 -1.67
N ASP A 71 -16.88 -10.37 -1.15
CA ASP A 71 -16.73 -8.93 -1.06
C ASP A 71 -15.93 -8.57 0.18
N VAL A 72 -14.76 -7.98 -0.01
CA VAL A 72 -13.86 -7.53 1.06
C VAL A 72 -13.70 -6.00 1.05
N THR A 73 -14.63 -5.30 0.45
CA THR A 73 -14.58 -3.82 0.36
C THR A 73 -14.51 -3.19 1.74
N ALA A 74 -15.33 -3.63 2.71
CA ALA A 74 -15.33 -3.05 4.04
C ALA A 74 -13.99 -3.20 4.77
N PRO A 75 -13.34 -4.38 4.82
CA PRO A 75 -11.99 -4.49 5.37
C PRO A 75 -10.96 -3.61 4.64
N PHE A 76 -11.04 -3.51 3.31
CA PHE A 76 -10.12 -2.65 2.55
C PHE A 76 -10.33 -1.17 2.89
N GLN A 77 -11.58 -0.72 3.03
CA GLN A 77 -11.88 0.65 3.44
C GLN A 77 -11.37 0.92 4.85
N ARG A 78 -11.60 0.00 5.78
CA ARG A 78 -11.11 0.14 7.15
C ARG A 78 -9.59 0.22 7.18
N GLY A 79 -8.90 -0.61 6.40
CA GLY A 79 -7.44 -0.59 6.30
C GLY A 79 -6.92 0.73 5.76
N ALA A 80 -7.58 1.30 4.77
CA ALA A 80 -7.24 2.62 4.22
C ALA A 80 -7.41 3.71 5.28
N GLU A 81 -8.50 3.69 6.02
CA GLU A 81 -8.79 4.67 7.07
C GLU A 81 -7.78 4.57 8.22
N GLU A 82 -7.45 3.35 8.67
CA GLU A 82 -6.46 3.16 9.73
C GLU A 82 -5.05 3.59 9.26
N THR A 83 -4.72 3.34 8.01
CA THR A 83 -3.47 3.81 7.42
C THR A 83 -3.40 5.34 7.40
N LEU A 84 -4.48 6.00 7.00
CA LEU A 84 -4.57 7.46 7.03
C LEU A 84 -4.43 8.00 8.46
N ARG A 85 -5.04 7.33 9.43
CA ARG A 85 -4.91 7.71 10.86
C ARG A 85 -3.43 7.73 11.27
N LEU A 86 -2.68 6.69 10.90
CA LEU A 86 -1.24 6.61 11.21
C LEU A 86 -0.45 7.70 10.48
N ALA A 87 -0.76 7.94 9.21
CA ALA A 87 -0.10 8.97 8.43
C ALA A 87 -0.28 10.36 9.06
N ARG A 88 -1.48 10.66 9.53
CA ARG A 88 -1.78 11.93 10.21
C ARG A 88 -1.11 12.01 11.58
N LEU A 89 -1.17 10.93 12.36
CA LEU A 89 -0.59 10.89 13.69
C LEU A 89 0.90 11.17 13.66
N PHE A 90 1.62 10.61 12.69
CA PHE A 90 3.06 10.78 12.54
C PHE A 90 3.45 11.90 11.58
N SER A 91 2.50 12.65 11.07
CA SER A 91 2.73 13.76 10.13
C SER A 91 3.51 13.33 8.88
N CYS A 92 3.19 12.16 8.35
CA CYS A 92 3.80 11.68 7.12
C CYS A 92 3.35 12.53 5.93
N ARG A 93 4.28 12.87 5.06
CA ARG A 93 4.02 13.60 3.80
C ARG A 93 4.18 12.73 2.58
N ILE A 94 4.90 11.64 2.72
CA ILE A 94 5.24 10.70 1.66
C ILE A 94 4.86 9.31 2.10
N ALA A 95 4.31 8.54 1.18
CA ALA A 95 4.06 7.12 1.35
C ALA A 95 4.69 6.35 0.18
N ILE A 96 5.38 5.26 0.48
CA ILE A 96 5.91 4.34 -0.52
C ILE A 96 5.09 3.06 -0.42
N LEU A 97 4.22 2.83 -1.39
CA LEU A 97 3.24 1.76 -1.33
C LEU A 97 3.48 0.74 -2.45
N LYS A 98 3.15 -0.53 -2.17
CA LYS A 98 3.31 -1.64 -3.11
C LYS A 98 2.51 -1.40 -4.38
N ALA A 99 3.17 -1.46 -5.53
CA ALA A 99 2.56 -1.25 -6.83
C ALA A 99 1.46 -2.28 -7.14
N ASN A 100 0.46 -1.87 -7.88
CA ASN A 100 -0.58 -2.68 -8.52
C ASN A 100 -1.63 -3.28 -7.58
N SER A 101 -1.47 -3.17 -6.27
CA SER A 101 -2.40 -3.82 -5.34
C SER A 101 -3.73 -3.07 -5.26
N PRO A 102 -4.84 -3.75 -4.93
CA PRO A 102 -6.14 -3.09 -4.77
C PRO A 102 -6.18 -2.13 -3.58
N SER A 103 -5.24 -2.23 -2.65
CA SER A 103 -5.10 -1.30 -1.52
C SER A 103 -4.05 -0.24 -1.81
N CYS A 104 -2.84 -0.65 -2.17
CA CYS A 104 -1.66 0.20 -2.19
C CYS A 104 -1.27 0.72 -3.59
N GLY A 105 -1.84 0.18 -4.66
CA GLY A 105 -1.46 0.55 -6.02
C GLY A 105 -1.72 2.01 -6.32
N SER A 106 -0.76 2.67 -6.96
CA SER A 106 -0.84 4.09 -7.33
C SER A 106 -0.70 4.23 -8.84
N GLY A 107 -1.74 4.73 -9.49
CA GLY A 107 -1.77 4.95 -10.93
C GLY A 107 -2.17 3.74 -11.76
N GLN A 108 -1.89 2.54 -11.32
CA GLN A 108 -2.28 1.30 -11.97
C GLN A 108 -2.69 0.26 -10.95
N ILE A 109 -3.74 -0.50 -11.27
CA ILE A 109 -4.22 -1.61 -10.46
C ILE A 109 -4.70 -2.73 -11.39
N TYR A 110 -4.83 -3.94 -10.86
CA TYR A 110 -5.48 -5.03 -11.60
C TYR A 110 -6.96 -4.73 -11.78
N ASP A 111 -7.51 -5.17 -12.92
CA ASP A 111 -8.83 -4.73 -13.40
C ASP A 111 -10.04 -5.46 -12.81
N GLY A 112 -9.80 -6.43 -11.93
CA GLY A 112 -10.88 -7.21 -11.30
C GLY A 112 -11.18 -8.55 -11.97
N CYS A 113 -10.55 -8.86 -13.11
CA CYS A 113 -10.80 -10.13 -13.79
C CYS A 113 -9.90 -11.28 -13.36
N PHE A 114 -8.88 -11.01 -12.52
CA PHE A 114 -7.85 -11.98 -12.09
C PHE A 114 -7.10 -12.61 -13.27
N CYS A 115 -6.86 -11.81 -14.31
CA CYS A 115 -6.20 -12.25 -15.55
C CYS A 115 -4.86 -11.53 -15.80
N GLY A 116 -4.34 -10.80 -14.81
CA GLY A 116 -3.05 -10.11 -14.91
C GLY A 116 -3.10 -8.80 -15.67
N ARG A 117 -4.29 -8.29 -15.99
CA ARG A 117 -4.44 -7.04 -16.74
C ARG A 117 -4.43 -5.83 -15.81
N LEU A 118 -3.55 -4.87 -16.09
CA LEU A 118 -3.48 -3.60 -15.38
C LEU A 118 -4.30 -2.54 -16.10
N VAL A 119 -4.95 -1.68 -15.32
CA VAL A 119 -5.73 -0.54 -15.82
C VAL A 119 -5.38 0.69 -15.00
N PRO A 120 -5.58 1.92 -15.54
CA PRO A 120 -5.41 3.14 -14.74
C PRO A 120 -6.34 3.13 -13.54
N GLY A 121 -5.82 3.53 -12.39
CA GLY A 121 -6.58 3.63 -11.15
C GLY A 121 -5.69 3.53 -9.93
N ASP A 122 -6.30 3.72 -8.76
CA ASP A 122 -5.64 3.64 -7.47
C ASP A 122 -6.27 2.57 -6.60
N GLY A 123 -5.45 1.93 -5.76
CA GLY A 123 -5.97 1.16 -4.64
C GLY A 123 -6.65 2.07 -3.63
N LEU A 124 -7.47 1.50 -2.75
CA LEU A 124 -8.27 2.29 -1.81
C LEU A 124 -7.40 3.13 -0.87
N THR A 125 -6.32 2.57 -0.35
CA THR A 125 -5.40 3.28 0.53
C THR A 125 -4.66 4.39 -0.23
N ALA A 126 -4.13 4.08 -1.40
CA ALA A 126 -3.41 5.08 -2.21
C ALA A 126 -4.32 6.27 -2.54
N ALA A 127 -5.56 5.99 -2.94
CA ALA A 127 -6.53 7.05 -3.26
C ALA A 127 -6.81 7.94 -2.05
N LEU A 128 -7.03 7.34 -0.87
CA LEU A 128 -7.35 8.09 0.35
C LEU A 128 -6.17 8.95 0.80
N LEU A 129 -4.95 8.42 0.75
CA LEU A 129 -3.74 9.18 1.11
C LEU A 129 -3.50 10.34 0.16
N LYS A 130 -3.68 10.14 -1.15
CA LYS A 130 -3.55 11.23 -2.14
C LYS A 130 -4.59 12.32 -1.90
N GLN A 131 -5.81 11.94 -1.58
CA GLN A 131 -6.88 12.88 -1.27
C GLN A 131 -6.53 13.75 -0.06
N ASP A 132 -5.80 13.19 0.90
CA ASP A 132 -5.34 13.92 2.09
C ASP A 132 -4.05 14.71 1.86
N GLY A 133 -3.52 14.72 0.63
CA GLY A 133 -2.37 15.53 0.23
C GLY A 133 -1.01 14.84 0.31
N LEU A 134 -0.95 13.53 0.62
CA LEU A 134 0.32 12.82 0.61
C LEU A 134 0.81 12.57 -0.81
N THR A 135 2.12 12.62 -0.98
CA THR A 135 2.77 12.13 -2.18
C THR A 135 2.89 10.62 -2.07
N VAL A 136 2.29 9.87 -2.99
CA VAL A 136 2.30 8.42 -2.98
C VAL A 136 3.22 7.92 -4.10
N LEU A 137 4.26 7.21 -3.70
CA LEU A 137 5.25 6.58 -4.59
C LEU A 137 5.12 5.06 -4.47
N SER A 138 5.74 4.35 -5.39
CA SER A 138 5.84 2.89 -5.32
C SER A 138 7.29 2.44 -5.52
N GLU A 139 7.54 1.15 -5.39
CA GLU A 139 8.85 0.57 -5.68
C GLU A 139 9.24 0.69 -7.16
N LYS A 140 8.31 1.09 -8.02
CA LYS A 140 8.58 1.32 -9.45
C LYS A 140 9.08 2.72 -9.74
N ASP A 141 8.96 3.64 -8.79
CA ASP A 141 9.35 5.03 -8.96
C ASP A 141 10.84 5.23 -8.65
N ASP A 142 11.36 6.39 -9.07
CA ASP A 142 12.70 6.83 -8.68
C ASP A 142 12.65 7.33 -7.24
N LEU A 143 13.36 6.62 -6.35
CA LEU A 143 13.40 6.92 -4.92
C LEU A 143 14.70 7.61 -4.49
N SER A 144 15.54 8.01 -5.45
CA SER A 144 16.89 8.53 -5.15
C SER A 144 16.87 9.79 -4.28
N SER A 145 15.84 10.61 -4.38
CA SER A 145 15.70 11.83 -3.56
C SER A 145 15.44 11.53 -2.07
N LEU A 146 15.12 10.29 -1.73
CA LEU A 146 14.83 9.88 -0.35
C LEU A 146 16.01 9.22 0.34
N LEU A 147 17.07 8.95 -0.38
CA LEU A 147 18.29 8.34 0.15
C LEU A 147 19.21 9.35 0.82
#